data_ed4f2bdda2f69e8af89410e5bc6d69fc
#
_entry.id   ed4f2bdda2f69e8af89410e5bc6d69fc
#
_cell.length_a   1.000
_cell.length_b   1.000
_cell.length_c   1.000
_cell.angle_alpha   90.00
_cell.angle_beta   90.00
_cell.angle_gamma   90.00
#
_symmetry.space_group_name_H-M   'P 1'
#
loop_
_entity.id
_entity.type
_entity.pdbx_description
1 polymer ?
#
loop_
_entity_poly.entity_id
_entity_poly.type
_entity_poly.pdbx_seq_one_letter_code
_entity_poly.pdbx_strand_id
1 'polypeptide(L)'
;MEAVELLKELIKRQSITPSECGIYEIIKAELADFTAIELEKKGVKNLFLYKDFGADFAKDSANQNKTAESTHPLHHPSAREGEQVADSQNLDAESHNDSHIANANSSIVSEKSGLCSCEQGNRTDSSLTKRTTNLPDLSPQDEFAKPHLCFAGHIDIVPAGDGWSVLPFEAVVKNGVLYGRGAQDMKGGVACFISALKAVCKFNGILSVLLTSDEEGEGIFGTKIMLDLLKERGLLPHFAIVAEPTCEKKLGDSIKIGRRGSINGVLKIFGTQGHAAYPHKCVNPAHLIAPILAQIAGVDLDSGTSHFAPSKIVITDIRAGIEATNVTPSELKLMFNVRNNPLTDKNAIQSYIESLLKKVGIKNYNLTLNQGSFPFITDSQRLLDSLIPAIKKHTNLNPRPNTEGGTSDARYFSAFGVEVMEFGLVNDRIHAVDECVNLRDIEILRDIFVDFISIFK
;
A
#
# COMPACT_ATOMS: atom_id res chain seq x y z
N MET A 1 18.02 11.50 16.85
CA MET A 1 17.23 12.76 17.11
C MET A 1 15.90 12.38 17.70
N GLU A 2 15.27 13.28 18.46
CA GLU A 2 13.86 13.15 18.85
C GLU A 2 12.97 13.37 17.60
N ALA A 3 11.73 12.86 17.61
CA ALA A 3 10.84 12.87 16.44
C ALA A 3 10.62 14.26 15.84
N VAL A 4 10.43 15.29 16.69
CA VAL A 4 10.23 16.68 16.24
C VAL A 4 11.47 17.24 15.54
N GLU A 5 12.67 16.99 16.07
CA GLU A 5 13.91 17.47 15.45
C GLU A 5 14.22 16.73 14.15
N LEU A 6 13.93 15.42 14.11
CA LEU A 6 14.03 14.64 12.88
C LEU A 6 13.07 15.20 11.82
N LEU A 7 11.80 15.42 12.16
CA LEU A 7 10.83 16.02 11.24
C LEU A 7 11.31 17.36 10.66
N LYS A 8 11.86 18.25 11.50
CA LYS A 8 12.42 19.51 11.03
C LYS A 8 13.53 19.31 9.98
N GLU A 9 14.43 18.37 10.22
CA GLU A 9 15.49 18.05 9.26
C GLU A 9 14.94 17.44 7.96
N LEU A 10 13.91 16.60 8.04
CA LEU A 10 13.25 16.02 6.85
C LEU A 10 12.53 17.10 6.02
N ILE A 11 11.84 18.06 6.67
CA ILE A 11 11.14 19.16 5.97
C ILE A 11 12.10 20.06 5.21
N LYS A 12 13.28 20.34 5.76
CA LYS A 12 14.31 21.16 5.10
C LYS A 12 14.83 20.53 3.81
N ARG A 13 14.61 19.24 3.58
CA ARG A 13 14.96 18.54 2.36
C ARG A 13 13.81 18.66 1.35
N GLN A 14 14.04 19.40 0.26
CA GLN A 14 13.04 19.63 -0.79
C GLN A 14 12.92 18.39 -1.70
N SER A 15 12.49 17.29 -1.13
CA SER A 15 12.39 16.00 -1.80
C SER A 15 11.16 15.92 -2.72
N ILE A 16 11.04 16.89 -3.64
CA ILE A 16 9.97 16.84 -4.66
C ILE A 16 10.18 15.61 -5.53
N THR A 17 9.11 14.84 -5.73
CA THR A 17 9.12 13.58 -6.49
C THR A 17 9.89 13.72 -7.82
N PRO A 18 10.82 12.81 -8.14
CA PRO A 18 11.22 11.59 -7.41
C PRO A 18 12.48 11.75 -6.54
N SER A 19 12.84 12.95 -6.13
CA SER A 19 14.08 13.22 -5.40
C SER A 19 14.00 12.86 -3.92
N GLU A 20 15.06 12.23 -3.35
CA GLU A 20 15.15 11.96 -1.90
C GLU A 20 15.99 12.99 -1.12
N CYS A 21 16.77 13.82 -1.82
CA CYS A 21 17.52 14.99 -1.29
C CYS A 21 18.37 14.71 -0.05
N GLY A 22 18.98 13.52 0.06
CA GLY A 22 19.85 13.13 1.20
C GLY A 22 19.08 12.70 2.46
N ILE A 23 17.78 12.49 2.37
CA ILE A 23 16.95 12.02 3.50
C ILE A 23 17.38 10.60 3.93
N TYR A 24 17.73 9.72 2.99
CA TYR A 24 18.11 8.36 3.32
C TYR A 24 19.39 8.28 4.15
N GLU A 25 20.35 9.17 3.93
CA GLU A 25 21.57 9.25 4.76
C GLU A 25 21.23 9.66 6.21
N ILE A 26 20.31 10.61 6.40
CA ILE A 26 19.84 11.00 7.73
C ILE A 26 19.21 9.78 8.44
N ILE A 27 18.32 9.07 7.75
CA ILE A 27 17.60 7.92 8.33
C ILE A 27 18.53 6.74 8.62
N LYS A 28 19.49 6.45 7.73
CA LYS A 28 20.53 5.44 7.98
C LYS A 28 21.39 5.79 9.19
N ALA A 29 21.70 7.06 9.40
CA ALA A 29 22.42 7.50 10.58
C ALA A 29 21.60 7.37 11.88
N GLU A 30 20.27 7.59 11.83
CA GLU A 30 19.38 7.39 12.99
C GLU A 30 19.19 5.92 13.37
N LEU A 31 19.22 5.00 12.39
CA LEU A 31 19.09 3.56 12.56
C LEU A 31 20.39 2.83 12.15
N ALA A 32 21.53 3.30 12.66
CA ALA A 32 22.85 2.83 12.24
C ALA A 32 23.13 1.33 12.53
N ASP A 33 22.34 0.72 13.39
CA ASP A 33 22.40 -0.71 13.74
C ASP A 33 21.45 -1.59 12.90
N PHE A 34 20.72 -1.00 11.95
CA PHE A 34 19.91 -1.70 10.97
C PHE A 34 20.72 -1.98 9.70
N THR A 35 20.47 -3.13 9.09
CA THR A 35 21.05 -3.48 7.79
C THR A 35 20.28 -2.78 6.68
N ALA A 36 20.98 -2.11 5.76
CA ALA A 36 20.39 -1.35 4.67
C ALA A 36 20.41 -2.11 3.33
N ILE A 37 19.31 -2.02 2.58
CA ILE A 37 19.18 -2.41 1.17
C ILE A 37 18.64 -1.20 0.42
N GLU A 38 19.36 -0.75 -0.59
CA GLU A 38 18.95 0.36 -1.44
C GLU A 38 18.66 -0.14 -2.85
N LEU A 39 17.65 0.45 -3.50
CA LEU A 39 17.28 0.15 -4.87
C LEU A 39 16.95 1.45 -5.59
N GLU A 40 17.68 1.73 -6.67
CA GLU A 40 17.41 2.87 -7.54
C GLU A 40 16.98 2.39 -8.92
N LYS A 41 15.90 2.99 -9.44
CA LYS A 41 15.43 2.76 -10.80
C LYS A 41 14.75 4.01 -11.37
N LYS A 42 15.22 4.46 -12.54
CA LYS A 42 14.65 5.63 -13.24
C LYS A 42 14.65 6.91 -12.40
N GLY A 43 15.64 7.10 -11.54
CA GLY A 43 15.75 8.24 -10.66
C GLY A 43 14.94 8.15 -9.36
N VAL A 44 14.09 7.13 -9.24
CA VAL A 44 13.40 6.80 -7.99
C VAL A 44 14.32 5.98 -7.11
N LYS A 45 14.46 6.40 -5.87
CA LYS A 45 15.24 5.67 -4.86
C LYS A 45 14.31 5.06 -3.82
N ASN A 46 14.66 3.86 -3.37
CA ASN A 46 13.98 3.13 -2.33
C ASN A 46 15.00 2.67 -1.29
N LEU A 47 14.63 2.76 -0.02
CA LEU A 47 15.44 2.33 1.10
C LEU A 47 14.67 1.30 1.94
N PHE A 48 15.30 0.14 2.17
CA PHE A 48 14.83 -0.83 3.14
C PHE A 48 15.87 -1.01 4.23
N LEU A 49 15.44 -0.85 5.48
CA LEU A 49 16.26 -1.06 6.67
C LEU A 49 15.64 -2.18 7.50
N TYR A 50 16.44 -3.10 8.03
CA TYR A 50 15.92 -4.15 8.90
C TYR A 50 16.91 -4.56 10.00
N LYS A 51 16.36 -5.04 11.11
CA LYS A 51 17.12 -5.61 12.22
C LYS A 51 16.38 -6.82 12.78
N ASP A 52 17.10 -7.95 12.90
CA ASP A 52 16.59 -9.17 13.56
C ASP A 52 16.92 -9.13 15.05
N PHE A 53 15.92 -8.76 15.84
CA PHE A 53 16.01 -8.77 17.31
C PHE A 53 15.89 -10.18 17.89
N GLY A 54 15.37 -11.15 17.16
CA GLY A 54 15.18 -12.51 17.62
C GLY A 54 16.49 -13.30 17.71
N ALA A 55 17.56 -12.86 17.01
CA ALA A 55 18.88 -13.42 17.15
C ALA A 55 19.50 -13.10 18.54
N ASP A 56 19.15 -11.96 19.11
CA ASP A 56 19.63 -11.53 20.44
C ASP A 56 18.79 -12.18 21.56
N PHE A 57 17.51 -12.41 21.37
CA PHE A 57 16.65 -13.17 22.30
C PHE A 57 17.16 -14.61 22.55
N ALA A 58 17.64 -15.29 21.51
CA ALA A 58 18.17 -16.64 21.63
C ALA A 58 19.45 -16.70 22.46
N LYS A 59 20.30 -15.66 22.38
CA LYS A 59 21.53 -15.55 23.18
C LYS A 59 21.25 -15.25 24.67
N ASP A 60 20.28 -14.38 24.97
CA ASP A 60 19.90 -14.05 26.34
C ASP A 60 19.23 -15.24 27.04
N SER A 61 18.37 -15.99 26.35
CA SER A 61 17.74 -17.20 26.88
C SER A 61 18.77 -18.32 27.15
N ALA A 62 19.77 -18.47 26.28
CA ALA A 62 20.84 -19.44 26.47
C ALA A 62 21.77 -19.05 27.63
N ASN A 63 21.98 -17.78 27.91
CA ASN A 63 22.76 -17.30 29.06
C ASN A 63 22.00 -17.42 30.38
N GLN A 64 20.67 -17.22 30.39
CA GLN A 64 19.83 -17.43 31.59
C GLN A 64 19.77 -18.90 32.00
N ASN A 65 19.72 -19.83 31.04
CA ASN A 65 19.74 -21.26 31.32
C ASN A 65 21.13 -21.73 31.85
N LYS A 66 22.22 -21.13 31.40
CA LYS A 66 23.56 -21.44 31.92
C LYS A 66 23.78 -20.95 33.35
N THR A 67 23.13 -19.87 33.77
CA THR A 67 23.19 -19.37 35.15
C THR A 67 22.29 -20.15 36.11
N ALA A 68 21.22 -20.80 35.60
CA ALA A 68 20.32 -21.64 36.40
C ALA A 68 20.92 -23.05 36.68
N GLU A 69 21.81 -23.56 35.84
CA GLU A 69 22.46 -24.87 36.01
C GLU A 69 23.66 -24.84 36.97
N SER A 70 24.15 -23.66 37.40
CA SER A 70 25.32 -23.54 38.26
C SER A 70 25.06 -23.48 39.78
N THR A 71 23.83 -23.72 40.24
CA THR A 71 23.46 -23.67 41.67
C THR A 71 22.74 -24.92 42.16
N HIS A 72 23.36 -26.09 42.04
CA HIS A 72 23.00 -27.23 42.87
C HIS A 72 24.26 -27.90 43.44
N PRO A 73 24.34 -28.13 44.76
CA PRO A 73 25.49 -28.75 45.40
C PRO A 73 25.46 -30.28 45.22
N LEU A 74 26.65 -30.79 44.98
CA LEU A 74 27.06 -32.19 44.93
C LEU A 74 26.59 -33.02 46.15
N HIS A 75 25.94 -34.14 45.87
CA HIS A 75 25.95 -35.30 46.75
C HIS A 75 26.21 -36.56 45.93
N HIS A 76 27.42 -37.15 46.14
CA HIS A 76 27.74 -38.55 45.84
C HIS A 76 27.17 -39.46 46.94
N PRO A 77 26.86 -40.81 46.65
CA PRO A 77 27.93 -41.77 46.52
C PRO A 77 27.69 -43.01 45.59
N SER A 78 28.82 -43.49 45.08
CA SER A 78 29.29 -44.89 44.94
C SER A 78 28.54 -45.95 44.16
N ALA A 79 29.21 -46.40 43.12
CA ALA A 79 29.74 -47.74 42.80
C ALA A 79 28.79 -48.85 42.35
N ARG A 80 28.98 -49.37 41.15
CA ARG A 80 29.65 -50.63 40.77
C ARG A 80 29.28 -50.99 39.30
N GLU A 81 30.36 -51.11 38.51
CA GLU A 81 30.84 -52.30 37.76
C GLU A 81 29.88 -53.05 36.83
N GLY A 82 30.39 -53.20 35.60
CA GLY A 82 30.14 -54.38 34.75
C GLY A 82 30.01 -54.00 33.26
N GLU A 83 31.20 -54.04 32.58
CA GLU A 83 31.57 -54.93 31.48
C GLU A 83 30.69 -54.90 30.21
N GLN A 84 31.27 -54.56 29.17
CA GLN A 84 32.05 -55.17 28.05
C GLN A 84 31.20 -55.29 26.78
N VAL A 85 31.68 -54.77 25.76
CA VAL A 85 32.53 -55.20 24.63
C VAL A 85 31.78 -55.34 23.30
N ALA A 86 32.43 -54.79 22.34
CA ALA A 86 32.70 -55.12 20.93
C ALA A 86 31.67 -54.67 19.88
N ASP A 87 32.14 -53.89 19.01
CA ASP A 87 32.92 -54.10 17.74
C ASP A 87 31.99 -54.42 16.57
N SER A 88 31.99 -53.76 15.53
CA SER A 88 32.84 -53.64 14.38
C SER A 88 32.11 -53.19 13.13
N GLN A 89 32.77 -52.28 12.47
CA GLN A 89 33.13 -52.27 11.04
C GLN A 89 32.05 -52.20 9.97
N ASN A 90 32.12 -51.12 9.26
CA ASN A 90 32.69 -50.91 7.90
C ASN A 90 31.92 -51.45 6.71
N LEU A 91 31.67 -50.63 5.76
CA LEU A 91 32.22 -50.57 4.39
C LEU A 91 31.28 -49.78 3.49
N ASP A 92 31.71 -48.69 2.99
CA ASP A 92 32.20 -48.32 1.66
C ASP A 92 31.31 -48.66 0.44
N ALA A 93 31.30 -47.68 -0.37
CA ALA A 93 31.58 -47.52 -1.79
C ALA A 93 30.40 -46.97 -2.61
N GLU A 94 30.62 -45.79 -3.12
CA GLU A 94 30.97 -45.46 -4.52
C GLU A 94 29.96 -46.01 -5.56
N SER A 95 29.52 -45.34 -6.59
CA SER A 95 30.14 -44.34 -7.49
C SER A 95 29.14 -44.03 -8.62
N HIS A 96 29.42 -42.87 -9.20
CA HIS A 96 29.35 -42.54 -10.66
C HIS A 96 28.02 -42.70 -11.41
N ASN A 97 27.67 -41.88 -12.22
CA ASN A 97 28.15 -40.93 -13.23
C ASN A 97 27.02 -40.55 -14.20
N ASP A 98 27.05 -39.37 -14.59
CA ASP A 98 27.03 -38.77 -15.93
C ASP A 98 25.77 -38.88 -16.82
N SER A 99 25.34 -37.76 -17.15
CA SER A 99 25.62 -36.93 -18.35
C SER A 99 24.49 -36.81 -19.38
N HIS A 100 24.40 -35.60 -19.81
CA HIS A 100 24.20 -35.05 -21.16
C HIS A 100 22.76 -34.94 -21.73
N ILE A 101 22.45 -33.68 -21.91
CA ILE A 101 22.47 -32.85 -23.13
C ILE A 101 21.17 -32.85 -23.97
N ALA A 102 20.75 -31.67 -24.18
CA ALA A 102 20.47 -30.92 -25.39
C ALA A 102 19.02 -30.78 -25.88
N ASN A 103 18.68 -29.53 -25.93
CA ASN A 103 18.25 -28.72 -27.10
C ASN A 103 17.04 -29.12 -27.92
N ALA A 104 16.20 -28.18 -28.06
CA ALA A 104 15.94 -27.37 -29.26
C ALA A 104 14.48 -27.35 -29.76
N ASN A 105 14.06 -26.11 -29.93
CA ASN A 105 13.32 -25.51 -31.04
C ASN A 105 11.87 -25.91 -31.41
N SER A 106 11.07 -24.87 -31.23
CA SER A 106 10.32 -24.13 -32.29
C SER A 106 9.20 -24.84 -33.05
N SER A 107 8.09 -24.20 -33.09
CA SER A 107 7.35 -23.63 -34.21
C SER A 107 5.83 -23.80 -34.05
N ILE A 108 5.14 -22.70 -34.01
CA ILE A 108 4.18 -22.12 -34.98
C ILE A 108 3.26 -23.14 -35.65
N VAL A 109 1.93 -22.93 -35.55
CA VAL A 109 0.91 -22.81 -36.59
C VAL A 109 -0.50 -22.93 -35.94
N SER A 110 -1.27 -21.89 -35.93
CA SER A 110 -2.48 -21.42 -36.60
C SER A 110 -3.71 -22.32 -36.63
N GLU A 111 -4.84 -21.65 -36.30
CA GLU A 111 -6.20 -21.69 -36.87
C GLU A 111 -7.02 -23.00 -36.85
N LYS A 112 -8.21 -22.94 -36.26
CA LYS A 112 -9.51 -22.78 -36.93
C LYS A 112 -10.71 -22.90 -35.99
N SER A 113 -11.56 -21.92 -36.15
CA SER A 113 -13.00 -21.82 -35.99
C SER A 113 -13.82 -23.11 -35.83
N GLY A 114 -14.80 -23.03 -34.93
CA GLY A 114 -15.95 -23.92 -34.87
C GLY A 114 -17.08 -23.33 -34.03
N LEU A 115 -18.06 -22.72 -34.68
CA LEU A 115 -19.37 -22.39 -34.11
C LEU A 115 -20.15 -23.66 -33.77
N CYS A 116 -20.82 -23.70 -32.62
CA CYS A 116 -22.14 -24.31 -32.55
C CYS A 116 -22.95 -23.80 -31.34
N SER A 117 -24.15 -23.50 -31.64
CA SER A 117 -25.39 -23.05 -31.05
C SER A 117 -25.83 -23.60 -29.70
N CYS A 118 -26.46 -22.69 -28.94
CA CYS A 118 -27.68 -22.77 -28.12
C CYS A 118 -27.99 -24.03 -27.31
N GLU A 119 -28.16 -23.82 -25.97
CA GLU A 119 -29.44 -24.13 -25.34
C GLU A 119 -29.57 -23.42 -23.96
N GLN A 120 -30.76 -22.91 -23.70
CA GLN A 120 -31.19 -22.26 -22.48
C GLN A 120 -31.38 -23.28 -21.37
N GLY A 121 -30.83 -23.02 -20.20
CA GLY A 121 -31.12 -23.79 -19.00
C GLY A 121 -31.00 -22.91 -17.75
N ASN A 122 -32.17 -22.41 -17.30
CA ASN A 122 -32.33 -21.81 -15.97
C ASN A 122 -31.87 -22.79 -14.89
N ARG A 123 -30.81 -22.46 -14.17
CA ARG A 123 -30.56 -22.94 -12.81
C ARG A 123 -29.97 -21.82 -11.98
N THR A 124 -30.75 -21.38 -11.02
CA THR A 124 -30.31 -20.64 -9.85
C THR A 124 -29.29 -21.49 -9.10
N ASP A 125 -28.05 -21.13 -9.14
CA ASP A 125 -27.02 -21.72 -8.28
C ASP A 125 -26.40 -20.64 -7.40
N SER A 126 -26.72 -20.73 -6.13
CA SER A 126 -26.21 -19.94 -5.03
C SER A 126 -24.83 -20.47 -4.62
N SER A 127 -23.79 -20.17 -5.40
CA SER A 127 -22.39 -20.47 -5.04
C SER A 127 -21.40 -19.45 -5.56
N LEU A 128 -21.67 -18.15 -5.26
CA LEU A 128 -20.69 -17.08 -5.38
C LEU A 128 -20.03 -16.84 -4.01
N THR A 129 -19.41 -17.88 -3.50
CA THR A 129 -18.49 -17.74 -2.36
C THR A 129 -17.15 -18.37 -2.74
N LYS A 130 -16.09 -17.54 -2.56
CA LYS A 130 -14.69 -17.95 -2.53
C LYS A 130 -13.98 -18.07 -3.89
N ARG A 131 -13.62 -16.94 -4.50
CA ARG A 131 -12.25 -16.80 -5.00
C ARG A 131 -11.38 -16.24 -3.86
N THR A 132 -11.11 -17.10 -2.89
CA THR A 132 -9.91 -16.97 -2.07
C THR A 132 -8.73 -17.11 -3.03
N THR A 133 -7.94 -16.05 -3.19
CA THR A 133 -6.55 -16.17 -3.60
C THR A 133 -5.94 -17.33 -2.80
N ASN A 134 -5.30 -18.27 -3.49
CA ASN A 134 -4.51 -19.31 -2.85
C ASN A 134 -3.34 -18.62 -2.12
N LEU A 135 -3.58 -18.13 -0.92
CA LEU A 135 -2.57 -17.96 0.10
C LEU A 135 -2.09 -19.39 0.42
N PRO A 136 -0.79 -19.67 0.51
CA PRO A 136 -0.34 -20.91 1.07
C PRO A 136 -1.02 -21.07 2.43
N ASP A 137 -1.64 -22.22 2.63
CA ASP A 137 -2.26 -22.62 3.88
C ASP A 137 -1.14 -22.60 4.94
N LEU A 138 -1.08 -21.53 5.72
CA LEU A 138 -0.17 -21.42 6.86
C LEU A 138 -0.66 -22.48 7.84
N SER A 139 0.04 -23.60 7.87
CA SER A 139 -0.25 -24.68 8.80
C SER A 139 -0.07 -24.19 10.24
N PRO A 140 -0.75 -24.78 11.25
CA PRO A 140 -0.57 -24.44 12.67
C PRO A 140 0.88 -24.56 13.18
N GLN A 141 1.83 -24.98 12.35
CA GLN A 141 3.25 -25.08 12.67
C GLN A 141 3.99 -23.72 12.54
N ASP A 142 3.36 -22.67 11.94
CA ASP A 142 3.95 -21.33 11.82
C ASP A 142 3.74 -20.43 13.07
N GLU A 143 3.12 -20.94 14.12
CA GLU A 143 2.96 -20.24 15.42
C GLU A 143 4.32 -19.92 16.08
N PHE A 144 5.42 -20.48 15.57
CA PHE A 144 6.80 -20.24 16.01
C PHE A 144 7.63 -19.39 15.02
N ALA A 145 7.08 -19.01 13.88
CA ALA A 145 7.79 -18.10 12.98
C ALA A 145 7.85 -16.71 13.61
N LYS A 146 9.08 -16.19 13.78
CA LYS A 146 9.30 -14.84 14.30
C LYS A 146 8.59 -13.82 13.42
N PRO A 147 7.73 -12.94 13.97
CA PRO A 147 7.04 -11.96 13.17
C PRO A 147 8.01 -10.98 12.51
N HIS A 148 7.75 -10.61 11.27
CA HIS A 148 8.42 -9.51 10.59
C HIS A 148 7.43 -8.36 10.42
N LEU A 149 7.63 -7.30 11.22
CA LEU A 149 6.82 -6.07 11.20
C LEU A 149 7.59 -4.96 10.49
N CYS A 150 6.97 -4.37 9.47
CA CYS A 150 7.51 -3.29 8.68
C CYS A 150 6.77 -1.98 8.95
N PHE A 151 7.49 -0.89 9.18
CA PHE A 151 6.95 0.46 9.04
C PHE A 151 7.26 0.97 7.63
N ALA A 152 6.26 1.53 6.96
CA ALA A 152 6.43 1.98 5.60
C ALA A 152 5.91 3.40 5.39
N GLY A 153 6.45 4.06 4.37
CA GLY A 153 6.05 5.39 3.97
C GLY A 153 6.86 5.94 2.81
N HIS A 154 6.55 7.17 2.44
CA HIS A 154 7.28 7.91 1.44
C HIS A 154 7.98 9.14 2.03
N ILE A 155 9.02 9.58 1.34
CA ILE A 155 9.78 10.78 1.73
C ILE A 155 9.69 11.87 0.68
N ASP A 156 9.14 11.54 -0.48
CA ASP A 156 8.85 12.51 -1.53
C ASP A 156 7.61 13.34 -1.19
N ILE A 157 7.49 14.46 -1.86
CA ILE A 157 6.45 15.46 -1.62
C ILE A 157 5.98 16.07 -2.93
N VAL A 158 4.73 16.52 -2.97
CA VAL A 158 4.24 17.38 -4.04
C VAL A 158 4.90 18.76 -4.00
N PRO A 159 4.99 19.50 -5.12
CA PRO A 159 5.46 20.91 -5.12
C PRO A 159 4.70 21.76 -4.10
N ALA A 160 5.39 22.70 -3.47
CA ALA A 160 4.80 23.55 -2.43
C ALA A 160 3.66 24.43 -2.97
N GLY A 161 3.79 24.92 -4.20
CA GLY A 161 2.91 25.96 -4.76
C GLY A 161 3.16 27.35 -4.13
N ASP A 162 2.33 28.30 -4.52
CA ASP A 162 2.40 29.69 -4.06
C ASP A 162 1.41 29.97 -2.93
N GLY A 163 1.58 31.09 -2.22
CA GLY A 163 0.62 31.57 -1.23
C GLY A 163 0.87 31.12 0.21
N TRP A 164 2.03 30.55 0.52
CA TRP A 164 2.40 30.18 1.88
C TRP A 164 2.61 31.42 2.77
N SER A 165 2.13 31.36 4.02
CA SER A 165 2.37 32.39 5.03
C SER A 165 3.76 32.30 5.69
N VAL A 166 4.49 31.21 5.45
CA VAL A 166 5.85 30.92 5.88
C VAL A 166 6.63 30.27 4.73
N LEU A 167 7.94 30.17 4.81
CA LEU A 167 8.72 29.40 3.82
C LEU A 167 8.46 27.89 4.01
N PRO A 168 8.03 27.16 2.98
CA PRO A 168 7.52 25.77 3.11
C PRO A 168 8.58 24.74 3.48
N PHE A 169 9.88 25.08 3.41
CA PHE A 169 10.99 24.18 3.70
C PHE A 169 11.89 24.65 4.85
N GLU A 170 11.42 25.61 5.65
CA GLU A 170 12.17 26.13 6.80
C GLU A 170 11.75 25.50 8.13
N ALA A 171 10.75 24.61 8.13
CA ALA A 171 10.23 23.93 9.32
C ALA A 171 9.88 24.93 10.44
N VAL A 172 9.10 25.96 10.09
CA VAL A 172 8.80 27.10 10.98
C VAL A 172 7.84 26.67 12.08
N VAL A 173 8.22 26.93 13.35
CA VAL A 173 7.35 26.66 14.50
C VAL A 173 6.71 27.96 14.98
N LYS A 174 5.37 27.97 15.05
CA LYS A 174 4.58 29.07 15.63
C LYS A 174 3.51 28.49 16.55
N ASN A 175 3.47 28.93 17.81
CA ASN A 175 2.44 28.53 18.79
C ASN A 175 2.25 27.00 18.95
N GLY A 176 3.33 26.23 18.93
CA GLY A 176 3.29 24.76 19.05
C GLY A 176 2.88 24.02 17.78
N VAL A 177 2.78 24.72 16.63
CA VAL A 177 2.49 24.15 15.30
C VAL A 177 3.72 24.29 14.44
N LEU A 178 4.12 23.20 13.79
CA LEU A 178 5.23 23.13 12.83
C LEU A 178 4.66 23.21 11.41
N TYR A 179 5.06 24.21 10.67
CA TYR A 179 4.66 24.44 9.28
C TYR A 179 5.73 23.94 8.32
N GLY A 180 5.33 23.24 7.28
CA GLY A 180 6.21 22.82 6.20
C GLY A 180 5.57 21.78 5.27
N ARG A 181 5.96 21.79 3.98
CA ARG A 181 5.51 20.80 3.01
C ARG A 181 6.00 19.40 3.40
N GLY A 182 5.09 18.43 3.42
CA GLY A 182 5.35 17.07 3.86
C GLY A 182 5.23 16.88 5.39
N ALA A 183 4.84 17.91 6.13
CA ALA A 183 4.70 17.80 7.59
C ALA A 183 3.62 16.81 7.99
N GLN A 184 2.47 16.80 7.28
CA GLN A 184 1.41 15.80 7.44
C GLN A 184 1.63 14.59 6.53
N ASP A 185 1.97 14.84 5.24
CA ASP A 185 2.02 13.85 4.18
C ASP A 185 3.44 13.72 3.61
N MET A 186 4.27 12.66 4.02
CA MET A 186 4.03 11.95 5.28
C MET A 186 5.31 11.93 6.15
N LYS A 187 6.19 12.95 6.01
CA LYS A 187 7.46 13.03 6.76
C LYS A 187 7.26 13.05 8.29
N GLY A 188 6.10 13.57 8.76
CA GLY A 188 5.72 13.52 10.17
C GLY A 188 5.56 12.10 10.68
N GLY A 189 4.82 11.26 9.95
CA GLY A 189 4.68 9.84 10.24
C GLY A 189 6.02 9.11 10.21
N VAL A 190 6.85 9.40 9.17
CA VAL A 190 8.21 8.84 9.04
C VAL A 190 9.09 9.20 10.25
N ALA A 191 9.13 10.46 10.66
CA ALA A 191 9.92 10.89 11.81
C ALA A 191 9.48 10.21 13.10
N CYS A 192 8.16 9.97 13.27
CA CYS A 192 7.61 9.29 14.43
C CYS A 192 8.03 7.82 14.50
N PHE A 193 7.88 7.05 13.41
CA PHE A 193 8.23 5.64 13.46
C PHE A 193 9.76 5.41 13.50
N ILE A 194 10.58 6.24 12.84
CA ILE A 194 12.04 6.17 12.97
C ILE A 194 12.48 6.40 14.42
N SER A 195 11.92 7.43 15.06
CA SER A 195 12.20 7.71 16.48
C SER A 195 11.71 6.60 17.41
N ALA A 196 10.55 5.98 17.11
CA ALA A 196 10.03 4.84 17.86
C ALA A 196 10.94 3.62 17.73
N LEU A 197 11.35 3.26 16.51
CA LEU A 197 12.25 2.12 16.26
C LEU A 197 13.59 2.27 16.96
N LYS A 198 14.13 3.48 17.01
CA LYS A 198 15.36 3.79 17.74
C LYS A 198 15.24 3.55 19.26
N ALA A 199 14.04 3.71 19.82
CA ALA A 199 13.79 3.49 21.25
C ALA A 199 13.57 2.02 21.60
N VAL A 200 13.39 1.13 20.62
CA VAL A 200 13.14 -0.30 20.86
C VAL A 200 14.44 -1.03 21.20
N CYS A 201 14.47 -1.60 22.41
CA CYS A 201 15.57 -2.43 22.87
C CYS A 201 15.32 -3.93 22.67
N LYS A 202 14.06 -4.36 22.62
CA LYS A 202 13.66 -5.77 22.53
C LYS A 202 12.44 -5.96 21.63
N PHE A 203 12.52 -6.96 20.74
CA PHE A 203 11.41 -7.42 19.90
C PHE A 203 11.64 -8.90 19.59
N ASN A 204 10.60 -9.71 19.57
CA ASN A 204 10.74 -11.13 19.24
C ASN A 204 10.55 -11.36 17.74
N GLY A 205 11.43 -10.84 16.92
CA GLY A 205 11.31 -10.95 15.46
C GLY A 205 12.15 -9.93 14.71
N ILE A 206 11.72 -9.61 13.50
CA ILE A 206 12.35 -8.62 12.62
C ILE A 206 11.53 -7.33 12.64
N LEU A 207 12.18 -6.20 12.89
CA LEU A 207 11.65 -4.87 12.63
C LEU A 207 12.31 -4.29 11.38
N SER A 208 11.51 -3.69 10.52
CA SER A 208 12.01 -3.08 9.29
C SER A 208 11.33 -1.77 8.95
N VAL A 209 11.96 -1.04 8.04
CA VAL A 209 11.46 0.20 7.44
C VAL A 209 11.56 0.08 5.93
N LEU A 210 10.51 0.45 5.21
CA LEU A 210 10.53 0.61 3.76
C LEU A 210 10.13 2.03 3.40
N LEU A 211 11.02 2.76 2.71
CA LEU A 211 10.80 4.12 2.26
C LEU A 211 10.97 4.23 0.76
N THR A 212 10.10 5.00 0.12
CA THR A 212 10.15 5.31 -1.31
C THR A 212 10.22 6.81 -1.57
N SER A 213 10.65 7.18 -2.76
CA SER A 213 10.60 8.55 -3.29
C SER A 213 9.67 8.67 -4.53
N ASP A 214 8.64 7.83 -4.65
CA ASP A 214 7.73 7.78 -5.82
C ASP A 214 6.26 7.47 -5.44
N GLU A 215 5.81 7.82 -4.22
CA GLU A 215 4.40 7.68 -3.86
C GLU A 215 3.55 8.77 -4.50
N GLU A 216 4.02 10.00 -4.44
CA GLU A 216 3.38 11.19 -4.98
C GLU A 216 3.54 11.34 -6.52
N GLY A 217 4.22 10.39 -7.15
CA GLY A 217 4.45 10.32 -8.57
C GLY A 217 3.63 9.23 -9.27
N GLU A 218 4.29 8.50 -10.17
CA GLU A 218 3.64 7.40 -10.91
C GLU A 218 3.46 6.15 -10.05
N GLY A 219 4.22 5.98 -8.95
CA GLY A 219 4.21 4.83 -8.07
C GLY A 219 4.70 3.54 -8.71
N ILE A 220 5.41 3.62 -9.84
CA ILE A 220 5.82 2.44 -10.64
C ILE A 220 7.15 1.89 -10.16
N PHE A 221 8.10 2.77 -9.81
CA PHE A 221 9.47 2.42 -9.45
C PHE A 221 9.75 2.54 -7.94
N GLY A 222 8.71 2.77 -7.15
CA GLY A 222 8.73 2.90 -5.70
C GLY A 222 8.56 1.57 -4.96
N THR A 223 7.72 1.57 -3.96
CA THR A 223 7.44 0.45 -3.03
C THR A 223 7.26 -0.89 -3.71
N LYS A 224 6.58 -0.94 -4.86
CA LYS A 224 6.33 -2.19 -5.59
C LYS A 224 7.61 -2.94 -5.95
N ILE A 225 8.58 -2.25 -6.58
CA ILE A 225 9.83 -2.93 -7.01
C ILE A 225 10.73 -3.30 -5.84
N MET A 226 10.64 -2.57 -4.72
CA MET A 226 11.34 -2.97 -3.50
C MET A 226 10.72 -4.25 -2.91
N LEU A 227 9.39 -4.36 -2.87
CA LEU A 227 8.71 -5.59 -2.43
C LEU A 227 9.01 -6.78 -3.35
N ASP A 228 9.12 -6.59 -4.68
CA ASP A 228 9.59 -7.63 -5.60
C ASP A 228 10.99 -8.13 -5.18
N LEU A 229 11.93 -7.21 -4.93
CA LEU A 229 13.29 -7.54 -4.49
C LEU A 229 13.31 -8.25 -3.11
N LEU A 230 12.49 -7.77 -2.15
CA LEU A 230 12.41 -8.37 -0.82
C LEU A 230 11.85 -9.79 -0.88
N LYS A 231 10.86 -10.04 -1.75
CA LYS A 231 10.31 -11.37 -2.01
C LYS A 231 11.38 -12.32 -2.54
N GLU A 232 12.17 -11.88 -3.53
CA GLU A 232 13.28 -12.66 -4.09
C GLU A 232 14.35 -13.00 -3.04
N ARG A 233 14.56 -12.11 -2.05
CA ARG A 233 15.54 -12.29 -0.96
C ARG A 233 15.00 -13.02 0.27
N GLY A 234 13.72 -13.41 0.30
CA GLY A 234 13.09 -14.01 1.47
C GLY A 234 12.95 -13.05 2.66
N LEU A 235 12.87 -11.74 2.40
CA LEU A 235 12.77 -10.66 3.39
C LEU A 235 11.42 -9.93 3.34
N LEU A 236 10.41 -10.51 2.66
CA LEU A 236 9.08 -9.92 2.62
C LEU A 236 8.51 -9.86 4.05
N PRO A 237 8.01 -8.70 4.52
CA PRO A 237 7.39 -8.61 5.84
C PRO A 237 6.07 -9.39 5.89
N HIS A 238 5.70 -9.85 7.09
CA HIS A 238 4.39 -10.46 7.34
C HIS A 238 3.33 -9.38 7.59
N PHE A 239 3.73 -8.33 8.31
CA PHE A 239 2.87 -7.23 8.75
C PHE A 239 3.46 -5.89 8.37
N ALA A 240 2.61 -4.92 8.03
CA ALA A 240 3.06 -3.55 7.77
C ALA A 240 2.13 -2.50 8.37
N ILE A 241 2.71 -1.40 8.83
CA ILE A 241 2.02 -0.14 9.15
C ILE A 241 2.56 0.93 8.21
N VAL A 242 1.68 1.50 7.39
CA VAL A 242 2.00 2.68 6.58
C VAL A 242 1.59 3.92 7.35
N ALA A 243 2.54 4.83 7.60
CA ALA A 243 2.30 5.98 8.50
C ALA A 243 1.67 7.19 7.77
N GLU A 244 0.75 6.91 6.84
CA GLU A 244 -0.07 7.90 6.13
C GLU A 244 -0.93 8.73 7.08
N PRO A 245 -1.23 9.98 6.74
CA PRO A 245 -2.14 10.82 7.53
C PRO A 245 -3.58 10.29 7.43
N THR A 246 -3.98 9.48 8.38
CA THR A 246 -5.27 8.76 8.38
C THR A 246 -6.33 9.39 9.26
N CYS A 247 -5.93 10.17 10.25
CA CYS A 247 -6.84 10.80 11.21
C CYS A 247 -7.57 11.99 10.56
N GLU A 248 -8.83 12.20 10.95
CA GLU A 248 -9.71 13.19 10.31
C GLU A 248 -9.78 14.51 11.09
N LYS A 249 -10.00 14.46 12.38
CA LYS A 249 -10.17 15.64 13.25
C LYS A 249 -9.20 15.67 14.40
N LYS A 250 -8.80 14.51 14.90
CA LYS A 250 -7.90 14.35 16.05
C LYS A 250 -7.04 13.13 15.85
N LEU A 251 -5.80 13.23 16.27
CA LEU A 251 -4.93 12.06 16.29
C LEU A 251 -5.58 10.91 17.08
N GLY A 252 -5.67 9.75 16.46
CA GLY A 252 -6.24 8.54 17.05
C GLY A 252 -7.73 8.33 16.80
N ASP A 253 -8.40 9.14 15.96
CA ASP A 253 -9.82 8.98 15.67
C ASP A 253 -10.10 7.96 14.54
N SER A 254 -9.11 7.60 13.73
CA SER A 254 -9.30 6.78 12.53
C SER A 254 -8.09 5.91 12.22
N ILE A 255 -8.35 4.65 11.80
CA ILE A 255 -7.38 3.71 11.22
C ILE A 255 -7.88 3.29 9.85
N LYS A 256 -6.99 3.18 8.86
CA LYS A 256 -7.35 2.58 7.57
C LYS A 256 -7.00 1.10 7.57
N ILE A 257 -8.02 0.27 7.41
CA ILE A 257 -7.89 -1.20 7.30
C ILE A 257 -7.93 -1.67 5.85
N GLY A 258 -7.99 -0.75 4.91
CA GLY A 258 -8.05 -0.97 3.47
C GLY A 258 -8.28 0.31 2.72
N ARG A 259 -8.27 0.25 1.41
CA ARG A 259 -8.53 1.39 0.51
C ARG A 259 -9.40 0.97 -0.66
N ARG A 260 -10.22 1.91 -1.14
CA ARG A 260 -10.91 1.74 -2.41
C ARG A 260 -9.91 1.72 -3.55
N GLY A 261 -10.24 1.00 -4.62
CA GLY A 261 -9.53 1.09 -5.88
C GLY A 261 -9.77 2.41 -6.60
N SER A 262 -9.07 2.60 -7.71
CA SER A 262 -9.22 3.76 -8.58
C SER A 262 -9.15 3.31 -10.03
N ILE A 263 -10.20 3.67 -10.81
CA ILE A 263 -10.27 3.41 -12.25
C ILE A 263 -10.49 4.72 -12.96
N ASN A 264 -9.61 5.08 -13.88
CA ASN A 264 -9.72 6.26 -14.72
C ASN A 264 -10.34 5.88 -16.05
N GLY A 265 -11.37 6.64 -16.46
CA GLY A 265 -12.06 6.46 -17.73
C GLY A 265 -11.94 7.67 -18.65
N VAL A 266 -11.79 7.41 -19.94
CA VAL A 266 -11.86 8.40 -21.01
C VAL A 266 -12.85 7.90 -22.05
N LEU A 267 -13.98 8.58 -22.20
CA LEU A 267 -14.96 8.34 -23.23
C LEU A 267 -14.86 9.44 -24.29
N LYS A 268 -14.60 9.06 -25.54
CA LYS A 268 -14.67 9.93 -26.70
C LYS A 268 -15.87 9.54 -27.54
N ILE A 269 -16.69 10.49 -27.91
CA ILE A 269 -17.84 10.28 -28.81
C ILE A 269 -17.60 11.12 -30.05
N PHE A 270 -17.66 10.48 -31.22
CA PHE A 270 -17.38 11.12 -32.49
C PHE A 270 -18.68 11.49 -33.20
N GLY A 271 -18.70 12.68 -33.73
CA GLY A 271 -19.79 13.24 -34.51
C GLY A 271 -19.32 13.79 -35.85
N THR A 272 -20.08 14.73 -36.38
CA THR A 272 -19.75 15.46 -37.61
C THR A 272 -19.98 16.95 -37.36
N GLN A 273 -18.90 17.73 -37.46
CA GLN A 273 -18.95 19.18 -37.33
C GLN A 273 -19.85 19.81 -38.41
N GLY A 274 -20.57 20.86 -38.03
CA GLY A 274 -21.40 21.61 -38.98
C GLY A 274 -21.83 22.96 -38.44
N HIS A 275 -22.57 23.70 -39.25
CA HIS A 275 -23.12 25.00 -38.85
C HIS A 275 -24.36 24.83 -37.97
N ALA A 276 -24.43 25.48 -36.85
CA ALA A 276 -25.51 25.36 -35.86
C ALA A 276 -26.92 25.67 -36.44
N ALA A 277 -27.00 26.48 -37.49
CA ALA A 277 -28.26 26.77 -38.21
C ALA A 277 -28.76 25.59 -39.05
N TYR A 278 -27.93 24.57 -39.30
CA TYR A 278 -28.29 23.39 -40.12
C TYR A 278 -28.05 22.08 -39.36
N PRO A 279 -28.72 21.85 -38.22
CA PRO A 279 -28.45 20.70 -37.34
C PRO A 279 -28.66 19.33 -38.04
N HIS A 280 -29.48 19.29 -39.09
CA HIS A 280 -29.71 18.08 -39.89
C HIS A 280 -28.55 17.70 -40.81
N LYS A 281 -27.52 18.57 -40.96
CA LYS A 281 -26.32 18.32 -41.76
C LYS A 281 -25.12 17.93 -40.91
N CYS A 282 -25.28 17.79 -39.58
CA CYS A 282 -24.22 17.44 -38.66
C CYS A 282 -24.69 16.40 -37.64
N VAL A 283 -23.73 15.80 -36.96
CA VAL A 283 -23.98 14.92 -35.82
C VAL A 283 -23.26 15.53 -34.60
N ASN A 284 -24.04 16.10 -33.68
CA ASN A 284 -23.50 16.77 -32.52
C ASN A 284 -23.34 15.76 -31.36
N PRO A 285 -22.10 15.37 -30.96
CA PRO A 285 -21.86 14.40 -29.89
C PRO A 285 -22.33 14.89 -28.51
N ALA A 286 -22.45 16.21 -28.28
CA ALA A 286 -23.01 16.75 -27.05
C ALA A 286 -24.53 16.49 -26.95
N HIS A 287 -25.26 16.58 -28.08
CA HIS A 287 -26.68 16.23 -28.11
C HIS A 287 -26.87 14.70 -27.96
N LEU A 288 -25.95 13.88 -28.48
CA LEU A 288 -26.04 12.43 -28.36
C LEU A 288 -25.90 11.94 -26.92
N ILE A 289 -24.97 12.50 -26.14
CA ILE A 289 -24.71 12.06 -24.75
C ILE A 289 -25.69 12.66 -23.74
N ALA A 290 -26.25 13.84 -24.03
CA ALA A 290 -27.08 14.58 -23.08
C ALA A 290 -28.19 13.73 -22.41
N PRO A 291 -28.94 12.84 -23.11
CA PRO A 291 -29.97 12.01 -22.49
C PRO A 291 -29.48 11.02 -21.44
N ILE A 292 -28.19 10.65 -21.45
CA ILE A 292 -27.60 9.69 -20.53
C ILE A 292 -26.59 10.31 -19.56
N LEU A 293 -26.30 11.60 -19.70
CA LEU A 293 -25.27 12.24 -18.88
C LEU A 293 -25.58 12.17 -17.37
N ALA A 294 -26.87 12.35 -17.00
CA ALA A 294 -27.32 12.23 -15.61
C ALA A 294 -27.19 10.79 -15.05
N GLN A 295 -27.06 9.77 -15.91
CA GLN A 295 -26.86 8.38 -15.53
C GLN A 295 -25.36 8.05 -15.42
N ILE A 296 -24.47 9.00 -15.74
CA ILE A 296 -23.01 8.88 -15.58
C ILE A 296 -22.52 9.78 -14.44
N ALA A 297 -23.05 11.00 -14.34
CA ALA A 297 -22.57 12.02 -13.41
C ALA A 297 -22.94 11.73 -11.96
N GLY A 298 -21.97 11.37 -11.13
CA GLY A 298 -22.15 11.19 -9.68
C GLY A 298 -22.96 9.95 -9.28
N VAL A 299 -23.09 8.97 -10.16
CA VAL A 299 -23.89 7.76 -9.93
C VAL A 299 -23.14 6.73 -9.12
N ASP A 300 -23.84 6.10 -8.18
CA ASP A 300 -23.39 4.91 -7.47
C ASP A 300 -23.64 3.67 -8.34
N LEU A 301 -22.61 2.86 -8.53
CA LEU A 301 -22.62 1.65 -9.38
C LEU A 301 -23.05 0.39 -8.62
N ASP A 302 -22.98 0.44 -7.30
CA ASP A 302 -23.33 -0.65 -6.37
C ASP A 302 -23.81 -0.07 -5.04
N SER A 303 -24.19 -0.93 -4.10
CA SER A 303 -24.68 -0.53 -2.77
C SER A 303 -23.59 -0.47 -1.69
N GLY A 304 -22.33 -0.71 -2.06
CA GLY A 304 -21.23 -0.83 -1.09
C GLY A 304 -21.27 -2.15 -0.32
N THR A 305 -20.41 -2.21 0.71
CA THR A 305 -20.32 -3.34 1.66
C THR A 305 -20.29 -2.80 3.10
N SER A 306 -20.17 -3.69 4.10
CA SER A 306 -19.97 -3.28 5.52
C SER A 306 -18.73 -2.40 5.72
N HIS A 307 -17.72 -2.49 4.84
CA HIS A 307 -16.43 -1.81 4.97
C HIS A 307 -16.18 -0.76 3.87
N PHE A 308 -16.94 -0.80 2.78
CA PHE A 308 -16.74 0.10 1.64
C PHE A 308 -18.01 0.85 1.29
N ALA A 309 -17.87 2.14 1.06
CA ALA A 309 -18.92 2.95 0.43
C ALA A 309 -19.19 2.44 -1.00
N PRO A 310 -20.35 2.77 -1.60
CA PRO A 310 -20.66 2.47 -3.00
C PRO A 310 -19.57 2.97 -3.95
N SER A 311 -19.31 2.20 -5.01
CA SER A 311 -18.47 2.63 -6.12
C SER A 311 -19.15 3.73 -6.89
N LYS A 312 -18.50 4.89 -7.03
CA LYS A 312 -19.11 6.10 -7.60
C LYS A 312 -18.32 6.61 -8.79
N ILE A 313 -19.03 6.93 -9.88
CA ILE A 313 -18.46 7.64 -11.03
C ILE A 313 -18.42 9.14 -10.71
N VAL A 314 -17.24 9.75 -10.83
CA VAL A 314 -17.04 11.20 -10.73
C VAL A 314 -16.48 11.71 -12.05
N ILE A 315 -17.25 12.57 -12.74
CA ILE A 315 -16.77 13.21 -13.96
C ILE A 315 -15.72 14.26 -13.57
N THR A 316 -14.55 14.19 -14.20
CA THR A 316 -13.42 15.08 -13.92
C THR A 316 -13.20 16.12 -15.01
N ASP A 317 -13.64 15.86 -16.24
CA ASP A 317 -13.51 16.82 -17.36
C ASP A 317 -14.54 16.49 -18.46
N ILE A 318 -15.12 17.53 -19.06
CA ILE A 318 -15.93 17.42 -20.29
C ILE A 318 -15.52 18.52 -21.25
N ARG A 319 -15.12 18.13 -22.45
CA ARG A 319 -14.72 19.06 -23.51
C ARG A 319 -15.38 18.70 -24.82
N ALA A 320 -15.92 19.72 -25.50
CA ALA A 320 -16.48 19.62 -26.85
C ALA A 320 -16.39 20.96 -27.54
N GLY A 321 -16.18 20.96 -28.87
CA GLY A 321 -16.19 22.17 -29.71
C GLY A 321 -14.87 22.94 -29.70
N ILE A 322 -14.95 24.14 -30.30
CA ILE A 322 -13.81 25.05 -30.59
C ILE A 322 -14.10 26.49 -30.12
N GLU A 323 -14.99 26.64 -29.13
CA GLU A 323 -15.38 27.94 -28.56
C GLU A 323 -16.04 28.90 -29.59
N ALA A 324 -16.69 28.34 -30.66
CA ALA A 324 -17.42 29.09 -31.66
C ALA A 324 -18.93 28.83 -31.51
N THR A 325 -19.72 29.91 -31.41
CA THR A 325 -21.16 29.85 -31.11
C THR A 325 -22.01 29.27 -32.25
N ASN A 326 -21.50 29.27 -33.48
CA ASN A 326 -22.22 28.84 -34.69
C ASN A 326 -21.67 27.53 -35.30
N VAL A 327 -20.77 26.84 -34.58
CA VAL A 327 -20.14 25.58 -35.03
C VAL A 327 -20.44 24.46 -34.04
N THR A 328 -20.99 23.34 -34.51
CA THR A 328 -21.18 22.13 -33.67
C THR A 328 -19.89 21.32 -33.57
N PRO A 329 -19.64 20.65 -32.44
CA PRO A 329 -18.44 19.85 -32.28
C PRO A 329 -18.41 18.59 -33.16
N SER A 330 -17.22 18.15 -33.55
CA SER A 330 -16.99 16.83 -34.18
C SER A 330 -16.63 15.74 -33.19
N GLU A 331 -16.17 16.09 -31.99
CA GLU A 331 -15.80 15.17 -30.90
C GLU A 331 -16.29 15.74 -29.57
N LEU A 332 -16.68 14.85 -28.66
CA LEU A 332 -16.82 15.13 -27.25
C LEU A 332 -15.91 14.16 -26.49
N LYS A 333 -15.09 14.70 -25.58
CA LYS A 333 -14.28 13.96 -24.64
C LYS A 333 -14.87 14.13 -23.23
N LEU A 334 -15.15 13.01 -22.56
CA LEU A 334 -15.54 12.95 -21.16
C LEU A 334 -14.52 12.13 -20.40
N MET A 335 -13.96 12.70 -19.34
CA MET A 335 -13.07 12.02 -18.42
C MET A 335 -13.77 11.79 -17.08
N PHE A 336 -13.53 10.65 -16.47
CA PHE A 336 -14.09 10.32 -15.17
C PHE A 336 -13.16 9.43 -14.36
N ASN A 337 -13.32 9.47 -13.05
CA ASN A 337 -12.69 8.55 -12.10
C ASN A 337 -13.76 7.76 -11.37
N VAL A 338 -13.49 6.49 -11.11
CA VAL A 338 -14.32 5.64 -10.26
C VAL A 338 -13.49 5.19 -9.07
N ARG A 339 -13.91 5.59 -7.87
CA ARG A 339 -13.41 5.02 -6.62
C ARG A 339 -14.19 3.76 -6.33
N ASN A 340 -13.65 2.61 -6.78
CA ASN A 340 -14.36 1.34 -6.74
C ASN A 340 -14.06 0.54 -5.47
N ASN A 341 -15.07 -0.21 -5.03
CA ASN A 341 -14.98 -1.26 -4.04
C ASN A 341 -14.82 -2.64 -4.72
N PRO A 342 -14.71 -3.76 -3.98
CA PRO A 342 -14.56 -5.09 -4.58
C PRO A 342 -15.75 -5.60 -5.42
N LEU A 343 -16.95 -4.98 -5.31
CA LEU A 343 -18.14 -5.38 -6.06
C LEU A 343 -18.12 -4.86 -7.50
N THR A 344 -17.38 -3.77 -7.76
CA THR A 344 -17.33 -3.13 -9.08
C THR A 344 -15.92 -3.14 -9.64
N ASP A 345 -15.70 -3.88 -10.71
CA ASP A 345 -14.46 -3.94 -11.45
C ASP A 345 -14.49 -3.12 -12.75
N LYS A 346 -13.39 -3.11 -13.47
CA LYS A 346 -13.26 -2.44 -14.76
C LYS A 346 -14.27 -2.93 -15.80
N ASN A 347 -14.56 -4.25 -15.81
CA ASN A 347 -15.48 -4.85 -16.77
C ASN A 347 -16.94 -4.45 -16.49
N ALA A 348 -17.31 -4.37 -15.21
CA ALA A 348 -18.63 -3.89 -14.80
C ALA A 348 -18.84 -2.43 -15.23
N ILE A 349 -17.83 -1.56 -15.06
CA ILE A 349 -17.88 -0.15 -15.50
C ILE A 349 -17.99 -0.06 -17.01
N GLN A 350 -17.20 -0.84 -17.76
CA GLN A 350 -17.26 -0.89 -19.20
C GLN A 350 -18.66 -1.27 -19.68
N SER A 351 -19.21 -2.37 -19.17
CA SER A 351 -20.53 -2.86 -19.51
C SER A 351 -21.63 -1.85 -19.18
N TYR A 352 -21.52 -1.17 -18.05
CA TYR A 352 -22.45 -0.12 -17.65
C TYR A 352 -22.46 1.03 -18.64
N ILE A 353 -21.31 1.62 -18.95
CA ILE A 353 -21.19 2.75 -19.90
C ILE A 353 -21.65 2.32 -21.30
N GLU A 354 -21.22 1.18 -21.80
CA GLU A 354 -21.61 0.67 -23.12
C GLU A 354 -23.12 0.41 -23.23
N SER A 355 -23.75 -0.05 -22.14
CA SER A 355 -25.21 -0.22 -22.11
C SER A 355 -25.95 1.10 -22.27
N LEU A 356 -25.47 2.18 -21.64
CA LEU A 356 -26.02 3.52 -21.77
C LEU A 356 -25.85 4.08 -23.18
N LEU A 357 -24.66 3.92 -23.78
CA LEU A 357 -24.36 4.34 -25.15
C LEU A 357 -25.28 3.63 -26.15
N LYS A 358 -25.46 2.32 -25.98
CA LYS A 358 -26.35 1.49 -26.80
C LYS A 358 -27.82 1.96 -26.68
N LYS A 359 -28.28 2.29 -25.47
CA LYS A 359 -29.66 2.76 -25.20
C LYS A 359 -30.03 3.99 -26.02
N VAL A 360 -29.06 4.90 -26.26
CA VAL A 360 -29.29 6.13 -27.06
C VAL A 360 -28.73 6.03 -28.48
N GLY A 361 -28.31 4.86 -28.93
CA GLY A 361 -27.88 4.60 -30.29
C GLY A 361 -26.50 5.15 -30.68
N ILE A 362 -25.67 5.50 -29.71
CA ILE A 362 -24.28 5.94 -29.96
C ILE A 362 -23.44 4.72 -30.36
N LYS A 363 -22.94 4.72 -31.60
CA LYS A 363 -22.13 3.63 -32.17
C LYS A 363 -20.68 4.04 -32.41
N ASN A 364 -20.41 5.33 -32.63
CA ASN A 364 -19.08 5.84 -32.96
C ASN A 364 -18.46 6.46 -31.69
N TYR A 365 -17.76 5.65 -30.91
CA TYR A 365 -17.11 6.06 -29.67
C TYR A 365 -15.83 5.27 -29.43
N ASN A 366 -15.00 5.78 -28.52
CA ASN A 366 -13.87 5.06 -27.92
C ASN A 366 -13.97 5.21 -26.39
N LEU A 367 -13.98 4.08 -25.69
CA LEU A 367 -13.94 4.02 -24.23
C LEU A 367 -12.63 3.37 -23.78
N THR A 368 -11.83 4.09 -23.04
CA THR A 368 -10.60 3.58 -22.44
C THR A 368 -10.73 3.62 -20.92
N LEU A 369 -10.43 2.48 -20.26
CA LEU A 369 -10.43 2.35 -18.81
C LEU A 369 -9.07 1.87 -18.32
N ASN A 370 -8.45 2.62 -17.40
CA ASN A 370 -7.18 2.30 -16.78
C ASN A 370 -7.35 2.05 -15.29
N GLN A 371 -6.97 0.85 -14.84
CA GLN A 371 -6.91 0.51 -13.42
C GLN A 371 -5.67 1.16 -12.80
N GLY A 372 -5.86 2.16 -11.94
CA GLY A 372 -4.78 2.81 -11.20
C GLY A 372 -4.42 2.04 -9.94
N SER A 373 -5.45 1.54 -9.21
CA SER A 373 -5.25 0.69 -8.04
C SER A 373 -6.44 -0.24 -7.84
N PHE A 374 -6.18 -1.42 -7.27
CA PHE A 374 -7.24 -2.36 -6.85
C PHE A 374 -7.69 -2.02 -5.42
N PRO A 375 -8.97 -2.26 -5.09
CA PRO A 375 -9.42 -2.17 -3.71
C PRO A 375 -8.81 -3.30 -2.89
N PHE A 376 -8.48 -3.04 -1.64
CA PHE A 376 -8.03 -4.05 -0.70
C PHE A 376 -8.61 -3.79 0.68
N ILE A 377 -8.66 -4.84 1.48
CA ILE A 377 -8.99 -4.80 2.91
C ILE A 377 -8.11 -5.82 3.63
N THR A 378 -7.64 -5.46 4.79
CA THR A 378 -6.91 -6.33 5.70
C THR A 378 -7.82 -6.68 6.87
N ASP A 379 -7.93 -7.98 7.14
CA ASP A 379 -8.60 -8.52 8.33
C ASP A 379 -7.54 -9.06 9.31
N SER A 380 -6.66 -8.16 9.75
CA SER A 380 -5.59 -8.49 10.68
C SER A 380 -5.99 -8.18 12.11
N GLN A 381 -6.51 -9.17 12.80
CA GLN A 381 -6.83 -9.03 14.23
C GLN A 381 -5.58 -8.71 15.04
N ARG A 382 -4.43 -9.29 14.68
CA ARG A 382 -3.15 -9.06 15.36
C ARG A 382 -2.69 -7.61 15.31
N LEU A 383 -2.82 -6.95 14.15
CA LEU A 383 -2.52 -5.52 14.02
C LEU A 383 -3.51 -4.67 14.82
N LEU A 384 -4.82 -4.98 14.75
CA LEU A 384 -5.85 -4.25 15.49
C LEU A 384 -5.69 -4.39 17.00
N ASP A 385 -5.46 -5.61 17.50
CA ASP A 385 -5.29 -5.91 18.93
C ASP A 385 -4.04 -5.25 19.54
N SER A 386 -3.07 -4.90 18.69
CA SER A 386 -1.87 -4.19 19.13
C SER A 386 -2.00 -2.67 18.98
N LEU A 387 -2.57 -2.19 17.87
CA LEU A 387 -2.63 -0.77 17.55
C LEU A 387 -3.72 -0.02 18.32
N ILE A 388 -4.92 -0.61 18.44
CA ILE A 388 -6.04 0.05 19.15
C ILE A 388 -5.73 0.34 20.62
N PRO A 389 -5.19 -0.60 21.42
CA PRO A 389 -4.80 -0.32 22.80
C PRO A 389 -3.72 0.76 22.91
N ALA A 390 -2.73 0.76 22.01
CA ALA A 390 -1.69 1.78 21.98
C ALA A 390 -2.27 3.17 21.70
N ILE A 391 -3.16 3.31 20.72
CA ILE A 391 -3.87 4.56 20.43
C ILE A 391 -4.68 5.00 21.64
N LYS A 392 -5.49 4.12 22.21
CA LYS A 392 -6.36 4.43 23.34
C LYS A 392 -5.60 4.91 24.57
N LYS A 393 -4.44 4.32 24.84
CA LYS A 393 -3.57 4.70 25.95
C LYS A 393 -3.14 6.17 25.89
N HIS A 394 -2.78 6.66 24.70
CA HIS A 394 -2.21 8.00 24.51
C HIS A 394 -3.24 9.07 24.15
N THR A 395 -4.37 8.69 23.52
CA THR A 395 -5.38 9.64 23.03
C THR A 395 -6.71 9.57 23.78
N ASN A 396 -6.94 8.50 24.53
CA ASN A 396 -8.23 8.15 25.14
C ASN A 396 -9.37 7.99 24.13
N LEU A 397 -9.03 7.72 22.83
CA LEU A 397 -9.99 7.50 21.76
C LEU A 397 -10.02 6.02 21.35
N ASN A 398 -11.17 5.57 20.84
CA ASN A 398 -11.28 4.32 20.09
C ASN A 398 -11.31 4.70 18.62
N PRO A 399 -10.27 4.38 17.83
CA PRO A 399 -10.23 4.72 16.43
C PRO A 399 -11.32 3.99 15.64
N ARG A 400 -11.86 4.65 14.62
CA ARG A 400 -12.82 4.05 13.67
C ARG A 400 -12.04 3.34 12.55
N PRO A 401 -12.12 2.01 12.40
CA PRO A 401 -11.61 1.33 11.22
C PRO A 401 -12.43 1.70 9.99
N ASN A 402 -11.79 2.07 8.88
CA ASN A 402 -12.47 2.41 7.63
C ASN A 402 -11.56 2.26 6.40
N THR A 403 -12.14 2.48 5.20
CA THR A 403 -11.46 2.33 3.90
C THR A 403 -11.54 3.61 3.05
N GLU A 404 -11.88 4.73 3.68
CA GLU A 404 -12.10 6.02 3.01
C GLU A 404 -10.77 6.69 2.62
N GLY A 405 -10.84 7.69 1.72
CA GLY A 405 -9.70 8.48 1.27
C GLY A 405 -9.14 8.07 -0.08
N GLY A 406 -7.92 8.52 -0.37
CA GLY A 406 -7.16 8.24 -1.58
C GLY A 406 -6.59 6.83 -1.61
N THR A 407 -5.71 6.54 -2.55
CA THR A 407 -4.88 5.34 -2.54
C THR A 407 -3.57 5.65 -1.80
N SER A 408 -2.88 4.60 -1.37
CA SER A 408 -1.55 4.69 -0.75
C SER A 408 -0.71 3.49 -1.14
N ASP A 409 0.54 3.46 -0.77
CA ASP A 409 1.44 2.34 -1.00
C ASP A 409 1.07 1.07 -0.24
N ALA A 410 0.16 1.13 0.75
CA ALA A 410 -0.42 -0.05 1.39
C ALA A 410 -1.04 -1.04 0.38
N ARG A 411 -1.53 -0.55 -0.77
CA ARG A 411 -2.02 -1.38 -1.88
C ARG A 411 -0.99 -2.40 -2.39
N TYR A 412 0.28 -2.03 -2.39
CA TYR A 412 1.35 -2.92 -2.84
C TYR A 412 1.64 -4.00 -1.79
N PHE A 413 1.73 -3.64 -0.51
CA PHE A 413 1.88 -4.61 0.57
C PHE A 413 0.77 -5.66 0.52
N SER A 414 -0.48 -5.23 0.44
CA SER A 414 -1.63 -6.12 0.31
C SER A 414 -1.55 -7.01 -0.93
N ALA A 415 -1.11 -6.49 -2.09
CA ALA A 415 -0.94 -7.27 -3.31
C ALA A 415 0.13 -8.38 -3.19
N PHE A 416 1.11 -8.22 -2.29
CA PHE A 416 2.12 -9.22 -1.97
C PHE A 416 1.69 -10.18 -0.84
N GLY A 417 0.47 -10.04 -0.32
CA GLY A 417 -0.05 -10.88 0.76
C GLY A 417 0.39 -10.46 2.16
N VAL A 418 0.95 -9.25 2.30
CA VAL A 418 1.31 -8.66 3.60
C VAL A 418 0.06 -8.11 4.26
N GLU A 419 -0.16 -8.44 5.53
CA GLU A 419 -1.22 -7.81 6.33
C GLU A 419 -0.84 -6.37 6.63
N VAL A 420 -1.62 -5.38 6.12
CA VAL A 420 -1.24 -3.98 6.18
C VAL A 420 -2.38 -3.10 6.68
N MET A 421 -2.06 -2.17 7.56
CA MET A 421 -2.94 -1.08 8.00
C MET A 421 -2.23 0.26 7.86
N GLU A 422 -3.01 1.33 7.88
CA GLU A 422 -2.44 2.67 7.85
C GLU A 422 -2.89 3.43 9.09
N PHE A 423 -1.93 4.10 9.71
CA PHE A 423 -2.16 4.96 10.86
C PHE A 423 -1.11 6.04 10.97
N GLY A 424 -1.54 7.31 11.08
CA GLY A 424 -0.65 8.46 11.23
C GLY A 424 -1.39 9.72 11.65
N LEU A 425 -0.89 10.85 11.22
CA LEU A 425 -1.34 12.18 11.62
C LEU A 425 -2.73 12.55 11.09
N VAL A 426 -3.21 13.73 11.46
CA VAL A 426 -4.42 14.34 10.90
C VAL A 426 -4.14 14.81 9.47
N ASN A 427 -5.15 14.70 8.59
CA ASN A 427 -5.03 14.93 7.14
C ASN A 427 -5.73 16.21 6.65
N ASP A 428 -5.96 17.17 7.51
CA ASP A 428 -6.77 18.35 7.21
C ASP A 428 -6.11 19.34 6.24
N ARG A 429 -4.79 19.26 6.04
CA ARG A 429 -3.99 20.17 5.21
C ARG A 429 -3.03 19.48 4.25
N ILE A 430 -3.21 18.21 3.98
CA ILE A 430 -2.38 17.53 2.97
C ILE A 430 -2.50 18.24 1.61
N HIS A 431 -1.37 18.42 0.90
CA HIS A 431 -1.25 19.11 -0.39
C HIS A 431 -1.67 20.59 -0.40
N ALA A 432 -2.18 21.13 0.72
CA ALA A 432 -2.55 22.53 0.82
C ALA A 432 -1.34 23.45 1.11
N VAL A 433 -1.49 24.74 0.88
CA VAL A 433 -0.57 25.76 1.40
C VAL A 433 -0.70 25.81 2.94
N ASP A 434 0.39 26.18 3.61
CA ASP A 434 0.46 26.17 5.07
C ASP A 434 0.16 24.80 5.70
N GLU A 435 0.56 23.73 5.01
CA GLU A 435 0.59 22.38 5.59
C GLU A 435 1.36 22.39 6.91
N CYS A 436 0.79 21.82 7.95
CA CYS A 436 1.35 21.92 9.29
C CYS A 436 0.89 20.80 10.20
N VAL A 437 1.65 20.55 11.27
CA VAL A 437 1.32 19.57 12.32
C VAL A 437 1.45 20.18 13.69
N ASN A 438 0.65 19.71 14.64
CA ASN A 438 0.83 20.05 16.03
C ASN A 438 2.04 19.25 16.59
N LEU A 439 2.98 19.94 17.25
CA LEU A 439 4.16 19.29 17.82
C LEU A 439 3.79 18.19 18.84
N ARG A 440 2.73 18.40 19.60
CA ARG A 440 2.23 17.42 20.56
C ARG A 440 1.76 16.13 19.88
N ASP A 441 1.15 16.25 18.68
CA ASP A 441 0.68 15.08 17.93
C ASP A 441 1.85 14.23 17.41
N ILE A 442 2.98 14.86 17.07
CA ILE A 442 4.23 14.15 16.73
C ILE A 442 4.75 13.33 17.92
N GLU A 443 4.77 13.92 19.10
CA GLU A 443 5.21 13.22 20.32
C GLU A 443 4.27 12.07 20.66
N ILE A 444 2.95 12.29 20.62
CA ILE A 444 1.94 11.27 20.88
C ILE A 444 2.01 10.14 19.86
N LEU A 445 2.14 10.44 18.55
CA LEU A 445 2.21 9.41 17.51
C LEU A 445 3.47 8.55 17.67
N ARG A 446 4.61 9.16 18.00
CA ARG A 446 5.85 8.43 18.33
C ARG A 446 5.62 7.46 19.51
N ASP A 447 4.96 7.92 20.57
CA ASP A 447 4.69 7.10 21.76
C ASP A 447 3.69 5.96 21.46
N ILE A 448 2.69 6.22 20.60
CA ILE A 448 1.78 5.18 20.10
C ILE A 448 2.56 4.09 19.38
N PHE A 449 3.51 4.44 18.49
CA PHE A 449 4.32 3.46 17.77
C PHE A 449 5.25 2.67 18.69
N VAL A 450 5.84 3.30 19.72
CA VAL A 450 6.63 2.59 20.74
C VAL A 450 5.79 1.54 21.47
N ASP A 451 4.62 1.94 21.94
CA ASP A 451 3.73 1.03 22.66
C ASP A 451 3.16 -0.07 21.73
N PHE A 452 2.79 0.29 20.48
CA PHE A 452 2.36 -0.67 19.48
C PHE A 452 3.41 -1.77 19.27
N ILE A 453 4.68 -1.41 19.06
CA ILE A 453 5.78 -2.39 18.90
C ILE A 453 5.92 -3.25 20.17
N SER A 454 5.78 -2.67 21.35
CA SER A 454 5.92 -3.40 22.63
C SER A 454 4.78 -4.40 22.89
N ILE A 455 3.57 -4.12 22.38
CA ILE A 455 2.37 -4.97 22.51
C ILE A 455 2.35 -6.05 21.41
N PHE A 456 2.91 -5.75 20.23
CA PHE A 456 2.89 -6.63 19.05
C PHE A 456 3.65 -7.93 19.32
N LYS A 457 2.94 -9.06 19.24
CA LYS A 457 3.49 -10.41 19.56
C LYS A 457 3.49 -11.32 18.34
#